data_bb92bd09fab329c2931db3aa4e388c8f
#
_entry.id   bb92bd09fab329c2931db3aa4e388c8f
#
_cell.length_a   1.000
_cell.length_b   1.000
_cell.length_c   1.000
_cell.angle_alpha   90.00
_cell.angle_beta   90.00
_cell.angle_gamma   90.00
#
_symmetry.space_group_name_H-M   'P 1'
#
loop_
_entity.id
_entity.type
_entity.pdbx_description
1 polymer ?
#
loop_
_entity_poly.entity_id
_entity_poly.type
_entity_poly.pdbx_seq_one_letter_code
_entity_poly.pdbx_strand_id
1 'polypeptide(L)'
;MEGSTPDELRDTAKKFCDRGAMLASDGFLVYDIQEEKGRTPEPRPFPFRKLCDPADYASVLKDVSGKDCLVYKCVAESDPGGFDQWLENAVEKQGICAYNLVGGASSANQYSGPTIPDVAAKLNKKPQCAHGGVTIAERHVKKGNEHETLVKKSELGMQWFISQAIFDAEATIKLLKDYAALCKEKGIAPKRIILTFAPCGREKTMKFIKWLGCTVPEDMEKEILEAENNVGKSVDLLCAVCKRILEETKGCGVPLGISVESLSGFKNEIDAAFELFRRTQSMLLDFLGEPWLVRYSIVDKKSKRTSFDYQRPATPALPSTEEKPSSADDAAKQKGILVGAGLALGLVLGKVLRI
;
A
#
# COMPACT_ATOMS: atom_id res chain seq x y z
N MET A 1 -8.97 5.67 14.88
CA MET A 1 -9.83 4.57 15.38
C MET A 1 -11.27 5.02 15.34
N GLU A 2 -12.22 4.11 15.35
CA GLU A 2 -13.63 4.50 15.54
C GLU A 2 -13.76 5.37 16.80
N GLY A 3 -14.48 6.49 16.70
CA GLY A 3 -14.61 7.43 17.80
C GLY A 3 -13.47 8.41 18.03
N SER A 4 -12.41 8.39 17.19
CA SER A 4 -11.39 9.45 17.25
C SER A 4 -11.99 10.80 16.88
N THR A 5 -11.62 11.82 17.62
CA THR A 5 -12.01 13.20 17.30
C THR A 5 -11.26 13.71 16.06
N PRO A 6 -11.78 14.74 15.38
CA PRO A 6 -11.09 15.36 14.25
C PRO A 6 -9.65 15.81 14.57
N ASP A 7 -9.45 16.34 15.80
CA ASP A 7 -8.12 16.78 16.23
C ASP A 7 -7.15 15.62 16.43
N GLU A 8 -7.60 14.49 17.01
CA GLU A 8 -6.79 13.28 17.14
C GLU A 8 -6.42 12.69 15.79
N LEU A 9 -7.33 12.70 14.82
CA LEU A 9 -7.04 12.25 13.45
C LEU A 9 -6.01 13.16 12.78
N ARG A 10 -6.15 14.49 12.96
CA ARG A 10 -5.22 15.48 12.41
C ARG A 10 -3.84 15.36 13.02
N ASP A 11 -3.74 15.17 14.33
CA ASP A 11 -2.46 14.95 15.03
C ASP A 11 -1.78 13.66 14.56
N THR A 12 -2.56 12.60 14.36
CA THR A 12 -2.05 11.31 13.84
C THR A 12 -1.52 11.47 12.42
N ALA A 13 -2.28 12.15 11.55
CA ALA A 13 -1.89 12.44 10.17
C ALA A 13 -0.61 13.30 10.14
N LYS A 14 -0.53 14.34 10.98
CA LYS A 14 0.65 15.20 11.07
C LYS A 14 1.90 14.42 11.47
N LYS A 15 1.82 13.62 12.55
CA LYS A 15 2.95 12.78 13.00
C LYS A 15 3.42 11.81 11.92
N PHE A 16 2.49 11.25 11.14
CA PHE A 16 2.82 10.37 10.02
C PHE A 16 3.50 11.14 8.89
N CYS A 17 2.96 12.28 8.49
CA CYS A 17 3.52 13.13 7.45
C CYS A 17 4.91 13.69 7.84
N ASP A 18 5.08 14.12 9.11
CA ASP A 18 6.37 14.61 9.62
C ASP A 18 7.45 13.52 9.53
N ARG A 19 7.10 12.26 9.84
CA ARG A 19 8.00 11.10 9.70
C ARG A 19 8.41 10.84 8.26
N GLY A 20 7.47 10.98 7.32
CA GLY A 20 7.69 10.80 5.89
C GLY A 20 8.14 12.06 5.16
N ALA A 21 8.40 13.18 5.85
CA ALA A 21 8.65 14.49 5.23
C ALA A 21 9.83 14.49 4.25
N MET A 22 10.82 13.65 4.50
CA MET A 22 12.02 13.51 3.64
C MET A 22 11.82 12.53 2.48
N LEU A 23 10.64 11.91 2.38
CA LEU A 23 10.33 10.93 1.34
C LEU A 23 9.53 11.57 0.22
N ALA A 24 9.99 11.36 -1.01
CA ALA A 24 9.31 11.87 -2.19
C ALA A 24 8.19 10.90 -2.63
N SER A 25 7.13 10.76 -1.82
CA SER A 25 5.95 9.98 -2.22
C SER A 25 5.00 10.80 -3.09
N ASP A 26 4.34 10.15 -4.07
CA ASP A 26 3.31 10.79 -4.88
C ASP A 26 1.99 10.98 -4.11
N GLY A 27 1.72 10.10 -3.15
CA GLY A 27 0.50 10.15 -2.35
C GLY A 27 0.46 9.06 -1.29
N PHE A 28 -0.72 8.83 -0.75
CA PHE A 28 -0.96 7.83 0.29
C PHE A 28 -2.02 6.83 -0.13
N LEU A 29 -1.86 5.59 0.33
CA LEU A 29 -2.92 4.58 0.32
C LEU A 29 -3.61 4.58 1.69
N VAL A 30 -4.93 4.67 1.70
CA VAL A 30 -5.73 4.58 2.91
C VAL A 30 -6.63 3.36 2.81
N TYR A 31 -6.42 2.41 3.70
CA TYR A 31 -7.09 1.12 3.65
C TYR A 31 -8.42 1.10 4.40
N ASP A 32 -9.43 0.50 3.77
CA ASP A 32 -10.70 0.11 4.40
C ASP A 32 -10.53 -1.28 5.03
N ILE A 33 -10.03 -1.32 6.26
CA ILE A 33 -9.71 -2.58 6.95
C ILE A 33 -10.97 -3.18 7.54
N GLN A 34 -11.28 -4.40 7.12
CA GLN A 34 -12.40 -5.19 7.59
C GLN A 34 -11.95 -6.29 8.58
N GLU A 35 -12.89 -6.82 9.35
CA GLU A 35 -12.60 -7.91 10.28
C GLU A 35 -12.17 -9.19 9.56
N GLU A 36 -12.70 -9.41 8.36
CA GLU A 36 -12.40 -10.53 7.46
C GLU A 36 -12.70 -11.91 8.10
N LYS A 37 -13.84 -12.00 8.80
CA LYS A 37 -14.33 -13.27 9.36
C LYS A 37 -14.38 -14.35 8.28
N GLY A 38 -13.89 -15.54 8.63
CA GLY A 38 -13.92 -16.69 7.72
C GLY A 38 -12.91 -16.61 6.56
N ARG A 39 -11.94 -15.70 6.59
CA ARG A 39 -10.88 -15.64 5.59
C ARG A 39 -10.03 -16.91 5.58
N THR A 40 -9.68 -17.39 6.77
CA THR A 40 -8.98 -18.67 7.00
C THR A 40 -9.57 -19.37 8.21
N PRO A 41 -9.34 -20.69 8.38
CA PRO A 41 -9.72 -21.39 9.61
C PRO A 41 -8.95 -20.90 10.85
N GLU A 42 -7.76 -20.33 10.64
CA GLU A 42 -6.90 -19.86 11.73
C GLU A 42 -7.40 -18.54 12.32
N PRO A 43 -7.28 -18.35 13.65
CA PRO A 43 -7.66 -17.11 14.28
C PRO A 43 -6.76 -15.97 13.80
N ARG A 44 -7.34 -14.77 13.68
CA ARG A 44 -6.59 -13.56 13.30
C ARG A 44 -5.52 -13.25 14.36
N PRO A 45 -4.22 -13.17 13.99
CA PRO A 45 -3.13 -12.95 14.95
C PRO A 45 -3.20 -11.62 15.70
N PHE A 46 -3.67 -10.56 15.04
CA PHE A 46 -3.97 -9.28 15.67
C PHE A 46 -5.49 -9.10 15.77
N PRO A 47 -6.04 -8.83 16.98
CA PRO A 47 -7.46 -8.56 17.14
C PRO A 47 -7.90 -7.41 16.21
N PHE A 48 -9.04 -7.61 15.56
CA PHE A 48 -9.63 -6.53 14.75
C PHE A 48 -10.05 -5.37 15.64
N ARG A 49 -9.77 -4.18 15.16
CA ARG A 49 -10.27 -2.93 15.73
C ARG A 49 -10.84 -2.10 14.59
N LYS A 50 -12.08 -1.70 14.72
CA LYS A 50 -12.70 -0.85 13.73
C LYS A 50 -12.00 0.50 13.70
N LEU A 51 -11.70 0.97 12.51
CA LEU A 51 -11.05 2.25 12.26
C LEU A 51 -12.10 3.31 11.90
N CYS A 52 -11.69 4.55 11.78
CA CYS A 52 -12.50 5.59 11.16
C CYS A 52 -12.72 5.28 9.68
N ASP A 53 -13.70 5.91 9.07
CA ASP A 53 -13.93 5.76 7.64
C ASP A 53 -12.67 6.17 6.84
N PRO A 54 -12.26 5.39 5.85
CA PRO A 54 -11.03 5.66 5.11
C PRO A 54 -11.08 6.96 4.32
N ALA A 55 -12.23 7.41 3.84
CA ALA A 55 -12.36 8.69 3.14
C ALA A 55 -12.25 9.88 4.10
N ASP A 56 -12.78 9.77 5.34
CA ASP A 56 -12.60 10.78 6.37
C ASP A 56 -11.11 10.98 6.70
N TYR A 57 -10.38 9.87 6.91
CA TYR A 57 -8.95 9.95 7.20
C TYR A 57 -8.13 10.42 6.01
N ALA A 58 -8.48 10.00 4.80
CA ALA A 58 -7.84 10.46 3.56
C ALA A 58 -8.01 11.96 3.35
N SER A 59 -9.17 12.52 3.66
CA SER A 59 -9.41 13.97 3.62
C SER A 59 -8.47 14.71 4.58
N VAL A 60 -8.34 14.23 5.82
CA VAL A 60 -7.41 14.82 6.79
C VAL A 60 -5.96 14.71 6.34
N LEU A 61 -5.53 13.56 5.80
CA LEU A 61 -4.17 13.38 5.24
C LEU A 61 -3.91 14.33 4.09
N LYS A 62 -4.87 14.50 3.18
CA LYS A 62 -4.77 15.41 2.05
C LYS A 62 -4.61 16.85 2.52
N ASP A 63 -5.39 17.27 3.52
CA ASP A 63 -5.29 18.61 4.11
C ASP A 63 -3.94 18.87 4.78
N VAL A 64 -3.41 17.89 5.51
CA VAL A 64 -2.15 18.02 6.24
C VAL A 64 -0.94 17.97 5.29
N SER A 65 -0.97 17.09 4.30
CA SER A 65 0.20 16.81 3.45
C SER A 65 0.22 17.58 2.13
N GLY A 66 -0.94 18.05 1.65
CA GLY A 66 -1.11 18.56 0.30
C GLY A 66 -1.02 17.49 -0.80
N LYS A 67 -0.92 16.21 -0.44
CA LYS A 67 -0.81 15.08 -1.38
C LYS A 67 -2.14 14.37 -1.55
N ASP A 68 -2.34 13.78 -2.74
CA ASP A 68 -3.53 12.99 -2.99
C ASP A 68 -3.52 11.66 -2.23
N CYS A 69 -4.73 11.17 -1.95
CA CYS A 69 -4.95 9.88 -1.32
C CYS A 69 -5.73 8.97 -2.26
N LEU A 70 -5.29 7.71 -2.31
CA LEU A 70 -6.00 6.63 -2.95
C LEU A 70 -6.68 5.80 -1.85
N VAL A 71 -8.00 5.76 -1.86
CA VAL A 71 -8.79 5.11 -0.83
C VAL A 71 -9.18 3.70 -1.26
N TYR A 72 -8.81 2.70 -0.47
CA TYR A 72 -9.39 1.38 -0.57
C TYR A 72 -10.85 1.40 -0.12
N LYS A 73 -11.71 0.70 -0.83
CA LYS A 73 -13.10 0.51 -0.44
C LYS A 73 -13.51 -0.95 -0.61
N CYS A 74 -13.86 -1.58 0.50
CA CYS A 74 -14.50 -2.88 0.51
C CYS A 74 -15.99 -2.69 0.15
N VAL A 75 -16.30 -2.85 -1.13
CA VAL A 75 -17.65 -2.56 -1.64
C VAL A 75 -18.69 -3.55 -1.14
N ALA A 76 -18.30 -4.81 -0.98
CA ALA A 76 -19.20 -5.88 -0.56
C ALA A 76 -19.73 -5.73 0.88
N GLU A 77 -18.93 -5.12 1.77
CA GLU A 77 -19.30 -4.88 3.18
C GLU A 77 -20.19 -3.65 3.38
N SER A 78 -20.43 -2.88 2.31
CA SER A 78 -21.27 -1.69 2.38
C SER A 78 -22.75 -2.05 2.28
N ASP A 79 -23.60 -1.31 2.99
CA ASP A 79 -25.04 -1.33 2.74
C ASP A 79 -25.33 -0.74 1.34
N PRO A 80 -26.18 -1.38 0.50
CA PRO A 80 -26.42 -0.93 -0.87
C PRO A 80 -26.83 0.53 -1.01
N GLY A 81 -27.72 1.03 -0.17
CA GLY A 81 -28.13 2.43 -0.14
C GLY A 81 -27.09 3.34 0.48
N GLY A 82 -26.39 2.87 1.50
CA GLY A 82 -25.32 3.59 2.18
C GLY A 82 -24.08 3.82 1.33
N PHE A 83 -23.79 2.91 0.40
CA PHE A 83 -22.64 3.06 -0.50
C PHE A 83 -22.75 4.30 -1.42
N ASP A 84 -23.90 4.54 -2.00
CA ASP A 84 -24.08 5.67 -2.90
C ASP A 84 -23.95 7.01 -2.17
N GLN A 85 -24.50 7.12 -0.97
CA GLN A 85 -24.35 8.28 -0.12
C GLN A 85 -22.89 8.47 0.35
N TRP A 86 -22.21 7.38 0.69
CA TRP A 86 -20.80 7.40 1.04
C TRP A 86 -19.95 7.93 -0.13
N LEU A 87 -20.16 7.41 -1.35
CA LEU A 87 -19.42 7.83 -2.54
C LEU A 87 -19.65 9.29 -2.87
N GLU A 88 -20.89 9.76 -2.77
CA GLU A 88 -21.22 11.17 -2.97
C GLU A 88 -20.52 12.08 -1.96
N ASN A 89 -20.54 11.72 -0.67
CA ASN A 89 -19.82 12.45 0.36
C ASN A 89 -18.30 12.46 0.11
N ALA A 90 -17.71 11.31 -0.21
CA ALA A 90 -16.29 11.17 -0.45
C ALA A 90 -15.82 12.04 -1.64
N VAL A 91 -16.59 12.07 -2.72
CA VAL A 91 -16.27 12.86 -3.91
C VAL A 91 -16.53 14.35 -3.68
N GLU A 92 -17.76 14.70 -3.29
CA GLU A 92 -18.22 16.09 -3.35
C GLU A 92 -17.79 16.90 -2.11
N LYS A 93 -17.75 16.26 -0.91
CA LYS A 93 -17.41 16.97 0.33
C LYS A 93 -15.94 16.80 0.73
N GLN A 94 -15.36 15.61 0.50
CA GLN A 94 -14.01 15.29 0.95
C GLN A 94 -12.98 15.40 -0.19
N GLY A 95 -13.43 15.53 -1.45
CA GLY A 95 -12.55 15.68 -2.61
C GLY A 95 -11.67 14.45 -2.87
N ILE A 96 -12.16 13.25 -2.51
CA ILE A 96 -11.49 11.98 -2.78
C ILE A 96 -11.98 11.45 -4.12
N CYS A 97 -11.05 11.30 -5.06
CA CYS A 97 -11.35 10.92 -6.44
C CYS A 97 -10.57 9.70 -6.94
N ALA A 98 -9.77 9.05 -6.08
CA ALA A 98 -9.01 7.86 -6.43
C ALA A 98 -9.39 6.69 -5.51
N TYR A 99 -9.85 5.59 -6.09
CA TYR A 99 -10.38 4.44 -5.34
C TYR A 99 -9.74 3.14 -5.76
N ASN A 100 -9.40 2.28 -4.80
CA ASN A 100 -9.02 0.89 -5.04
C ASN A 100 -10.15 -0.03 -4.57
N LEU A 101 -10.85 -0.65 -5.51
CA LEU A 101 -12.03 -1.44 -5.22
C LEU A 101 -11.65 -2.85 -4.79
N VAL A 102 -12.20 -3.26 -3.66
CA VAL A 102 -12.01 -4.60 -3.08
C VAL A 102 -13.37 -5.24 -2.86
N GLY A 103 -13.49 -6.52 -3.19
CA GLY A 103 -14.65 -7.34 -2.87
C GLY A 103 -14.65 -7.82 -1.42
N GLY A 104 -15.51 -8.76 -1.11
CA GLY A 104 -15.53 -9.37 0.21
C GLY A 104 -14.31 -10.26 0.50
N ALA A 105 -14.02 -10.48 1.77
CA ALA A 105 -12.86 -11.24 2.22
C ALA A 105 -12.91 -12.73 1.83
N SER A 106 -14.10 -13.31 1.71
CA SER A 106 -14.32 -14.71 1.37
C SER A 106 -15.47 -14.87 0.40
N SER A 107 -15.31 -15.73 -0.61
CA SER A 107 -16.39 -16.10 -1.53
C SER A 107 -17.45 -17.01 -0.87
N ALA A 108 -17.17 -17.55 0.32
CA ALA A 108 -18.13 -18.34 1.10
C ALA A 108 -19.14 -17.47 1.85
N ASN A 109 -18.84 -16.19 2.05
CA ASN A 109 -19.72 -15.26 2.73
C ASN A 109 -20.73 -14.65 1.75
N GLN A 110 -21.96 -14.42 2.23
CA GLN A 110 -22.93 -13.61 1.51
C GLN A 110 -22.77 -12.15 1.91
N TYR A 111 -22.74 -11.28 0.93
CA TYR A 111 -22.60 -9.84 1.11
C TYR A 111 -23.82 -9.13 0.52
N SER A 112 -24.31 -8.10 1.21
CA SER A 112 -25.43 -7.28 0.75
C SER A 112 -25.01 -6.08 -0.08
N GLY A 113 -23.73 -5.71 -0.04
CA GLY A 113 -23.20 -4.57 -0.73
C GLY A 113 -23.13 -4.73 -2.26
N PRO A 114 -22.86 -3.63 -2.97
CA PRO A 114 -22.75 -3.65 -4.42
C PRO A 114 -21.57 -4.50 -4.90
N THR A 115 -21.64 -4.97 -6.14
CA THR A 115 -20.53 -5.69 -6.76
C THR A 115 -19.47 -4.72 -7.28
N ILE A 116 -18.23 -5.21 -7.48
CA ILE A 116 -17.16 -4.41 -8.10
C ILE A 116 -17.57 -3.85 -9.48
N PRO A 117 -18.19 -4.63 -10.40
CA PRO A 117 -18.69 -4.09 -11.66
C PRO A 117 -19.71 -2.95 -11.51
N ASP A 118 -20.64 -3.07 -10.55
CA ASP A 118 -21.64 -2.02 -10.31
C ASP A 118 -21.00 -0.71 -9.87
N VAL A 119 -20.02 -0.80 -8.96
CA VAL A 119 -19.29 0.38 -8.47
C VAL A 119 -18.40 0.97 -9.54
N ALA A 120 -17.72 0.14 -10.33
CA ALA A 120 -16.92 0.58 -11.46
C ALA A 120 -17.79 1.35 -12.48
N ALA A 121 -18.97 0.83 -12.80
CA ALA A 121 -19.91 1.52 -13.69
C ALA A 121 -20.39 2.88 -13.15
N LYS A 122 -20.56 3.01 -11.81
CA LYS A 122 -20.88 4.29 -11.17
C LYS A 122 -19.72 5.28 -11.23
N LEU A 123 -18.49 4.83 -10.96
CA LEU A 123 -17.29 5.65 -11.02
C LEU A 123 -16.96 6.12 -12.44
N ASN A 124 -17.19 5.28 -13.44
CA ASN A 124 -17.01 5.65 -14.85
C ASN A 124 -17.92 6.81 -15.30
N LYS A 125 -19.01 7.07 -14.60
CA LYS A 125 -19.89 8.23 -14.83
C LYS A 125 -19.41 9.51 -14.18
N LYS A 126 -18.36 9.46 -13.37
CA LYS A 126 -17.76 10.60 -12.66
C LYS A 126 -16.37 10.88 -13.26
N PRO A 127 -16.23 11.79 -14.23
CA PRO A 127 -14.97 12.00 -14.96
C PRO A 127 -13.81 12.48 -14.09
N GLN A 128 -14.11 13.05 -12.91
CA GLN A 128 -13.11 13.45 -11.93
C GLN A 128 -12.56 12.26 -11.13
N CYS A 129 -13.19 11.08 -11.19
CA CYS A 129 -12.80 9.92 -10.43
C CYS A 129 -12.01 8.92 -11.28
N ALA A 130 -11.04 8.28 -10.63
CA ALA A 130 -10.32 7.14 -11.18
C ALA A 130 -10.37 5.96 -10.20
N HIS A 131 -10.34 4.75 -10.71
CA HIS A 131 -10.37 3.56 -9.88
C HIS A 131 -9.46 2.47 -10.40
N GLY A 132 -9.06 1.62 -9.49
CA GLY A 132 -8.27 0.43 -9.72
C GLY A 132 -8.74 -0.72 -8.84
N GLY A 133 -7.98 -1.77 -8.81
CA GLY A 133 -8.28 -2.96 -8.02
C GLY A 133 -7.04 -3.61 -7.46
N VAL A 134 -7.20 -4.78 -6.89
CA VAL A 134 -6.10 -5.58 -6.37
C VAL A 134 -5.67 -6.66 -7.36
N THR A 135 -4.39 -7.04 -7.28
CA THR A 135 -3.83 -8.22 -7.91
C THR A 135 -3.09 -9.06 -6.88
N ILE A 136 -3.10 -10.37 -7.04
CA ILE A 136 -2.52 -11.32 -6.09
C ILE A 136 -1.75 -12.39 -6.86
N ALA A 137 -0.41 -12.31 -6.79
CA ALA A 137 0.48 -13.22 -7.51
C ALA A 137 0.30 -14.68 -7.08
N GLU A 138 -0.03 -14.92 -5.81
CA GLU A 138 -0.32 -16.26 -5.28
C GLU A 138 -1.55 -16.91 -5.94
N ARG A 139 -2.52 -16.11 -6.37
CA ARG A 139 -3.66 -16.62 -7.17
C ARG A 139 -3.22 -17.07 -8.55
N HIS A 140 -2.25 -16.36 -9.14
CA HIS A 140 -1.70 -16.73 -10.42
C HIS A 140 -0.94 -18.05 -10.35
N VAL A 141 -0.13 -18.25 -9.30
CA VAL A 141 0.54 -19.53 -9.05
C VAL A 141 -0.47 -20.67 -8.90
N LYS A 142 -1.55 -20.44 -8.13
CA LYS A 142 -2.54 -21.49 -7.84
C LYS A 142 -3.50 -21.81 -8.99
N LYS A 143 -3.92 -20.81 -9.75
CA LYS A 143 -5.00 -20.92 -10.76
C LYS A 143 -4.54 -20.64 -12.19
N GLY A 144 -3.37 -20.03 -12.39
CA GLY A 144 -2.82 -19.68 -13.69
C GLY A 144 -3.54 -18.55 -14.43
N ASN A 145 -4.52 -17.86 -13.83
CA ASN A 145 -5.43 -16.97 -14.54
C ASN A 145 -5.58 -15.54 -13.97
N GLU A 146 -4.73 -15.12 -13.04
CA GLU A 146 -4.82 -13.76 -12.50
C GLU A 146 -4.58 -12.70 -13.58
N HIS A 147 -3.67 -12.95 -14.54
CA HIS A 147 -3.42 -12.06 -15.67
C HIS A 147 -4.66 -11.82 -16.54
N GLU A 148 -5.49 -12.86 -16.77
CA GLU A 148 -6.78 -12.71 -17.45
C GLU A 148 -7.77 -11.87 -16.62
N THR A 149 -7.74 -12.07 -15.28
CA THR A 149 -8.54 -11.28 -14.35
C THR A 149 -8.18 -9.79 -14.40
N LEU A 150 -6.89 -9.46 -14.55
CA LEU A 150 -6.44 -8.08 -14.73
C LEU A 150 -6.98 -7.47 -16.02
N VAL A 151 -6.97 -8.21 -17.12
CA VAL A 151 -7.56 -7.75 -18.40
C VAL A 151 -9.06 -7.48 -18.23
N LYS A 152 -9.82 -8.43 -17.67
CA LYS A 152 -11.26 -8.26 -17.40
C LYS A 152 -11.56 -7.06 -16.51
N LYS A 153 -10.75 -6.84 -15.47
CA LYS A 153 -10.86 -5.65 -14.62
C LYS A 153 -10.54 -4.36 -15.37
N SER A 154 -9.58 -4.39 -16.29
CA SER A 154 -9.26 -3.23 -17.14
C SER A 154 -10.43 -2.85 -18.06
N GLU A 155 -11.20 -3.84 -18.54
CA GLU A 155 -12.42 -3.63 -19.32
C GLU A 155 -13.53 -2.94 -18.52
N LEU A 156 -13.51 -3.07 -17.17
CA LEU A 156 -14.40 -2.32 -16.28
C LEU A 156 -13.94 -0.85 -16.07
N GLY A 157 -12.86 -0.42 -16.69
CA GLY A 157 -12.32 0.94 -16.56
C GLY A 157 -11.25 1.10 -15.49
N MET A 158 -10.79 0.02 -14.84
CA MET A 158 -9.71 0.09 -13.87
C MET A 158 -8.39 0.51 -14.51
N GLN A 159 -7.69 1.46 -13.90
CA GLN A 159 -6.50 2.09 -14.46
C GLN A 159 -5.19 1.59 -13.84
N TRP A 160 -5.25 0.94 -12.68
CA TRP A 160 -4.12 0.34 -11.99
C TRP A 160 -4.54 -0.87 -11.17
N PHE A 161 -3.55 -1.67 -10.77
CA PHE A 161 -3.74 -2.76 -9.82
C PHE A 161 -2.66 -2.69 -8.74
N ILE A 162 -3.05 -2.84 -7.48
CA ILE A 162 -2.14 -2.84 -6.34
C ILE A 162 -1.98 -4.28 -5.87
N SER A 163 -0.73 -4.73 -5.76
CA SER A 163 -0.45 -6.09 -5.30
C SER A 163 -0.73 -6.25 -3.82
N GLN A 164 -0.95 -7.49 -3.39
CA GLN A 164 -0.75 -7.85 -2.00
C GLN A 164 0.73 -7.69 -1.63
N ALA A 165 1.08 -7.70 -0.33
CA ALA A 165 2.46 -7.61 0.10
C ALA A 165 3.29 -8.76 -0.47
N ILE A 166 4.40 -8.40 -1.15
CA ILE A 166 5.23 -9.33 -1.92
C ILE A 166 6.42 -9.78 -1.07
N PHE A 167 6.57 -11.09 -0.94
CA PHE A 167 7.73 -11.78 -0.38
C PHE A 167 8.34 -12.75 -1.39
N ASP A 168 7.53 -13.25 -2.32
CA ASP A 168 7.95 -14.15 -3.41
C ASP A 168 8.11 -13.38 -4.72
N ALA A 169 9.36 -13.18 -5.14
CA ALA A 169 9.67 -12.50 -6.39
C ALA A 169 9.22 -13.33 -7.61
N GLU A 170 9.37 -14.67 -7.57
CA GLU A 170 9.11 -15.56 -8.70
C GLU A 170 7.65 -15.50 -9.14
N ALA A 171 6.73 -15.63 -8.16
CA ALA A 171 5.30 -15.53 -8.41
C ALA A 171 4.92 -14.20 -9.07
N THR A 172 5.50 -13.10 -8.60
CA THR A 172 5.25 -11.76 -9.13
C THR A 172 5.82 -11.57 -10.52
N ILE A 173 7.05 -12.02 -10.75
CA ILE A 173 7.72 -11.96 -12.08
C ILE A 173 6.91 -12.73 -13.12
N LYS A 174 6.48 -13.95 -12.75
CA LYS A 174 5.65 -14.78 -13.64
C LYS A 174 4.35 -14.05 -14.00
N LEU A 175 3.63 -13.53 -13.02
CA LEU A 175 2.39 -12.78 -13.27
C LEU A 175 2.61 -11.59 -14.20
N LEU A 176 3.67 -10.79 -13.97
CA LEU A 176 3.96 -9.61 -14.80
C LEU A 176 4.28 -9.97 -16.24
N LYS A 177 5.08 -11.03 -16.46
CA LYS A 177 5.41 -11.52 -17.80
C LYS A 177 4.18 -12.07 -18.55
N ASP A 178 3.36 -12.87 -17.87
CA ASP A 178 2.15 -13.45 -18.46
C ASP A 178 1.12 -12.36 -18.76
N TYR A 179 0.97 -11.35 -17.89
CA TYR A 179 0.10 -10.20 -18.13
C TYR A 179 0.56 -9.36 -19.32
N ALA A 180 1.87 -9.10 -19.41
CA ALA A 180 2.44 -8.40 -20.58
C ALA A 180 2.21 -9.15 -21.90
N ALA A 181 2.44 -10.48 -21.89
CA ALA A 181 2.23 -11.32 -23.05
C ALA A 181 0.76 -11.31 -23.52
N LEU A 182 -0.19 -11.47 -22.59
CA LEU A 182 -1.61 -11.42 -22.89
C LEU A 182 -2.05 -10.05 -23.41
N CYS A 183 -1.56 -8.96 -22.81
CA CYS A 183 -1.85 -7.62 -23.28
C CYS A 183 -1.33 -7.40 -24.71
N LYS A 184 -0.12 -7.87 -25.02
CA LYS A 184 0.46 -7.82 -26.36
C LYS A 184 -0.35 -8.63 -27.37
N GLU A 185 -0.75 -9.86 -27.01
CA GLU A 185 -1.62 -10.71 -27.83
C GLU A 185 -2.94 -10.03 -28.17
N LYS A 186 -3.54 -9.38 -27.18
CA LYS A 186 -4.83 -8.68 -27.36
C LYS A 186 -4.69 -7.28 -27.98
N GLY A 187 -3.50 -6.78 -28.23
CA GLY A 187 -3.27 -5.43 -28.75
C GLY A 187 -3.70 -4.31 -27.80
N ILE A 188 -3.67 -4.54 -26.47
CA ILE A 188 -4.05 -3.57 -25.44
C ILE A 188 -2.84 -3.12 -24.62
N ALA A 189 -2.87 -1.88 -24.15
CA ALA A 189 -1.84 -1.39 -23.25
C ALA A 189 -2.04 -1.95 -21.83
N PRO A 190 -0.98 -2.54 -21.21
CA PRO A 190 -1.09 -3.03 -19.85
C PRO A 190 -1.32 -1.85 -18.88
N LYS A 191 -2.17 -2.09 -17.89
CA LYS A 191 -2.39 -1.15 -16.80
C LYS A 191 -1.25 -1.24 -15.79
N ARG A 192 -1.04 -0.16 -15.04
CA ARG A 192 0.01 -0.07 -14.03
C ARG A 192 -0.18 -1.12 -12.92
N ILE A 193 0.91 -1.77 -12.54
CA ILE A 193 0.97 -2.60 -11.35
C ILE A 193 1.78 -1.87 -10.28
N ILE A 194 1.19 -1.69 -9.10
CA ILE A 194 1.85 -1.12 -7.92
C ILE A 194 2.27 -2.27 -7.03
N LEU A 195 3.58 -2.46 -6.92
CA LEU A 195 4.19 -3.52 -6.12
C LEU A 195 4.19 -3.10 -4.65
N THR A 196 3.57 -3.87 -3.79
CA THR A 196 3.47 -3.58 -2.36
C THR A 196 4.48 -4.39 -1.56
N PHE A 197 5.21 -3.73 -0.66
CA PHE A 197 6.16 -4.36 0.26
C PHE A 197 5.83 -3.99 1.69
N ALA A 198 6.05 -4.91 2.64
CA ALA A 198 5.78 -4.70 4.05
C ALA A 198 6.89 -5.34 4.91
N PRO A 199 7.68 -4.56 5.67
CA PRO A 199 8.72 -5.14 6.50
C PRO A 199 8.12 -5.88 7.69
N CYS A 200 8.83 -6.89 8.16
CA CYS A 200 8.45 -7.75 9.26
C CYS A 200 9.66 -8.06 10.12
N GLY A 201 9.54 -7.96 11.45
CA GLY A 201 10.62 -8.31 12.35
C GLY A 201 10.17 -9.20 13.50
N ARG A 202 8.88 -9.55 13.56
CA ARG A 202 8.30 -10.30 14.67
C ARG A 202 7.54 -11.53 14.17
N GLU A 203 7.66 -12.62 14.89
CA GLU A 203 6.89 -13.84 14.60
C GLU A 203 5.37 -13.59 14.49
N LYS A 204 4.83 -12.72 15.36
CA LYS A 204 3.40 -12.36 15.33
C LYS A 204 3.01 -11.63 14.06
N THR A 205 3.86 -10.72 13.56
CA THR A 205 3.66 -10.01 12.30
C THR A 205 3.82 -10.97 11.12
N MET A 206 4.78 -11.89 11.17
CA MET A 206 4.97 -12.95 10.18
C MET A 206 3.73 -13.87 10.09
N LYS A 207 3.19 -14.30 11.22
CA LYS A 207 1.94 -15.07 11.27
C LYS A 207 0.77 -14.28 10.65
N PHE A 208 0.72 -12.97 10.87
CA PHE A 208 -0.34 -12.14 10.28
C PHE A 208 -0.17 -12.01 8.76
N ILE A 209 1.03 -11.84 8.25
CA ILE A 209 1.35 -11.84 6.82
C ILE A 209 0.85 -13.13 6.15
N LYS A 210 1.17 -14.28 6.74
CA LYS A 210 0.70 -15.59 6.25
C LYS A 210 -0.82 -15.74 6.35
N TRP A 211 -1.42 -15.26 7.44
CA TRP A 211 -2.86 -15.24 7.63
C TRP A 211 -3.57 -14.38 6.55
N LEU A 212 -2.95 -13.29 6.11
CA LEU A 212 -3.41 -12.48 4.98
C LEU A 212 -3.29 -13.22 3.64
N GLY A 213 -2.65 -14.39 3.60
CA GLY A 213 -2.49 -15.21 2.41
C GLY A 213 -1.27 -14.88 1.56
N CYS A 214 -0.33 -14.07 2.09
CA CYS A 214 0.96 -13.86 1.45
C CYS A 214 1.82 -15.11 1.59
N THR A 215 2.49 -15.49 0.51
CA THR A 215 3.48 -16.57 0.53
C THR A 215 4.83 -15.99 0.90
N VAL A 216 5.38 -16.44 2.04
CA VAL A 216 6.73 -16.10 2.47
C VAL A 216 7.58 -17.35 2.30
N PRO A 217 8.66 -17.34 1.49
CA PRO A 217 9.59 -18.46 1.38
C PRO A 217 10.16 -18.85 2.74
N GLU A 218 10.29 -20.16 3.00
CA GLU A 218 10.69 -20.66 4.32
C GLU A 218 12.10 -20.23 4.72
N ASP A 219 13.02 -20.17 3.77
CA ASP A 219 14.37 -19.66 3.95
C ASP A 219 14.36 -18.17 4.31
N MET A 220 13.56 -17.36 3.63
CA MET A 220 13.39 -15.94 3.94
C MET A 220 12.82 -15.73 5.34
N GLU A 221 11.77 -16.48 5.71
CA GLU A 221 11.19 -16.40 7.05
C GLU A 221 12.23 -16.73 8.13
N LYS A 222 12.97 -17.82 7.93
CA LYS A 222 14.03 -18.25 8.84
C LYS A 222 15.12 -17.18 8.96
N GLU A 223 15.62 -16.65 7.82
CA GLU A 223 16.63 -15.60 7.83
C GLU A 223 16.17 -14.34 8.57
N ILE A 224 14.89 -13.97 8.44
CA ILE A 224 14.34 -12.82 9.15
C ILE A 224 14.25 -13.10 10.65
N LEU A 225 13.69 -14.23 11.04
CA LEU A 225 13.38 -14.50 12.44
C LEU A 225 14.61 -14.89 13.28
N GLU A 226 15.67 -15.40 12.65
CA GLU A 226 16.93 -15.78 13.32
C GLU A 226 17.99 -14.66 13.30
N ALA A 227 17.76 -13.57 12.55
CA ALA A 227 18.73 -12.48 12.48
C ALA A 227 18.82 -11.71 13.81
N GLU A 228 20.00 -11.21 14.18
CA GLU A 228 20.20 -10.32 15.31
C GLU A 228 19.33 -9.05 15.19
N ASN A 229 19.26 -8.48 13.99
CA ASN A 229 18.35 -7.39 13.62
C ASN A 229 17.30 -7.88 12.62
N ASN A 230 16.25 -8.53 13.14
CA ASN A 230 15.17 -9.11 12.32
C ASN A 230 14.54 -8.10 11.36
N VAL A 231 14.22 -6.91 11.84
CA VAL A 231 13.56 -5.87 11.05
C VAL A 231 14.48 -5.36 9.94
N GLY A 232 15.75 -5.10 10.25
CA GLY A 232 16.76 -4.71 9.27
C GLY A 232 16.97 -5.79 8.20
N LYS A 233 17.05 -7.05 8.61
CA LYS A 233 17.16 -8.19 7.68
C LYS A 233 15.96 -8.27 6.74
N SER A 234 14.75 -8.06 7.26
CA SER A 234 13.54 -8.01 6.44
C SER A 234 13.61 -6.91 5.38
N VAL A 235 14.08 -5.72 5.73
CA VAL A 235 14.29 -4.63 4.77
C VAL A 235 15.28 -5.01 3.68
N ASP A 236 16.41 -5.63 4.04
CA ASP A 236 17.43 -6.06 3.07
C ASP A 236 16.89 -7.09 2.09
N LEU A 237 16.20 -8.10 2.58
CA LEU A 237 15.60 -9.16 1.75
C LEU A 237 14.50 -8.63 0.84
N LEU A 238 13.62 -7.75 1.34
CA LEU A 238 12.59 -7.13 0.51
C LEU A 238 13.16 -6.18 -0.54
N CYS A 239 14.26 -5.51 -0.26
CA CYS A 239 15.01 -4.76 -1.28
C CYS A 239 15.57 -5.69 -2.36
N ALA A 240 16.10 -6.86 -1.98
CA ALA A 240 16.58 -7.85 -2.95
C ALA A 240 15.43 -8.40 -3.83
N VAL A 241 14.27 -8.69 -3.22
CA VAL A 241 13.03 -9.08 -3.95
C VAL A 241 12.60 -7.99 -4.92
N CYS A 242 12.53 -6.73 -4.48
CA CYS A 242 12.18 -5.61 -5.33
C CYS A 242 13.14 -5.46 -6.51
N LYS A 243 14.45 -5.48 -6.24
CA LYS A 243 15.50 -5.40 -7.27
C LYS A 243 15.34 -6.50 -8.30
N ARG A 244 15.20 -7.75 -7.86
CA ARG A 244 15.03 -8.90 -8.74
C ARG A 244 13.80 -8.74 -9.65
N ILE A 245 12.65 -8.32 -9.09
CA ILE A 245 11.44 -8.10 -9.89
C ILE A 245 11.69 -7.02 -10.96
N LEU A 246 12.30 -5.89 -10.60
CA LEU A 246 12.60 -4.83 -11.55
C LEU A 246 13.54 -5.29 -12.67
N GLU A 247 14.62 -6.00 -12.33
CA GLU A 247 15.61 -6.49 -13.29
C GLU A 247 15.02 -7.53 -14.25
N GLU A 248 14.31 -8.53 -13.74
CA GLU A 248 13.76 -9.62 -14.54
C GLU A 248 12.52 -9.26 -15.36
N THR A 249 11.85 -8.15 -15.03
CA THR A 249 10.71 -7.62 -15.79
C THR A 249 11.07 -6.41 -16.65
N LYS A 250 12.35 -6.05 -16.70
CA LYS A 250 12.81 -4.93 -17.51
C LYS A 250 12.45 -5.15 -18.99
N GLY A 251 11.76 -4.18 -19.58
CA GLY A 251 11.32 -4.23 -20.97
C GLY A 251 10.07 -5.06 -21.25
N CYS A 252 9.43 -5.66 -20.24
CA CYS A 252 8.15 -6.38 -20.46
C CYS A 252 6.98 -5.46 -20.85
N GLY A 253 7.12 -4.14 -20.65
CA GLY A 253 6.12 -3.15 -21.05
C GLY A 253 5.01 -2.88 -20.02
N VAL A 254 5.00 -3.56 -18.88
CA VAL A 254 4.06 -3.26 -17.78
C VAL A 254 4.56 -2.05 -17.00
N PRO A 255 3.79 -0.94 -16.92
CA PRO A 255 4.18 0.18 -16.08
C PRO A 255 4.17 -0.23 -14.60
N LEU A 256 5.25 0.04 -13.88
CA LEU A 256 5.36 -0.31 -12.46
C LEU A 256 5.27 0.92 -11.55
N GLY A 257 4.82 0.70 -10.34
CA GLY A 257 4.88 1.59 -9.20
C GLY A 257 5.25 0.80 -7.95
N ILE A 258 5.56 1.49 -6.86
CA ILE A 258 5.89 0.85 -5.57
C ILE A 258 5.04 1.46 -4.48
N SER A 259 4.53 0.62 -3.58
CA SER A 259 4.00 1.02 -2.30
C SER A 259 4.66 0.26 -1.16
N VAL A 260 4.77 0.90 -0.01
CA VAL A 260 5.25 0.26 1.20
C VAL A 260 4.27 0.53 2.34
N GLU A 261 3.95 -0.50 3.08
CA GLU A 261 3.03 -0.44 4.21
C GLU A 261 3.63 -1.06 5.47
N SER A 262 3.10 -0.71 6.64
CA SER A 262 3.36 -1.42 7.88
C SER A 262 2.12 -2.21 8.29
N LEU A 263 2.26 -3.53 8.42
CA LEU A 263 1.17 -4.42 8.83
C LEU A 263 1.01 -4.52 10.34
N SER A 264 1.83 -3.81 11.09
CA SER A 264 1.78 -3.77 12.55
C SER A 264 1.93 -2.35 13.09
N GLY A 265 1.59 -2.18 14.36
CA GLY A 265 1.81 -0.92 15.07
C GLY A 265 3.10 -0.84 15.85
N PHE A 266 4.00 -1.76 15.67
CA PHE A 266 5.29 -1.69 16.34
C PHE A 266 6.18 -0.62 15.72
N LYS A 267 6.71 0.26 16.57
CA LYS A 267 7.49 1.42 16.13
C LYS A 267 8.64 1.05 15.20
N ASN A 268 9.38 -0.01 15.52
CA ASN A 268 10.51 -0.46 14.72
C ASN A 268 10.10 -0.97 13.32
N GLU A 269 8.95 -1.64 13.20
CA GLU A 269 8.42 -2.08 11.90
C GLU A 269 7.86 -0.91 11.07
N ILE A 270 7.26 0.09 11.75
CA ILE A 270 6.86 1.33 11.10
C ILE A 270 8.09 2.11 10.59
N ASP A 271 9.13 2.27 11.43
CA ASP A 271 10.37 2.94 11.01
C ASP A 271 11.03 2.21 9.84
N ALA A 272 11.02 0.89 9.86
CA ALA A 272 11.53 0.06 8.76
C ALA A 272 10.72 0.23 7.47
N ALA A 273 9.41 0.48 7.54
CA ALA A 273 8.61 0.75 6.36
C ALA A 273 9.06 2.06 5.67
N PHE A 274 9.39 3.10 6.41
CA PHE A 274 9.95 4.33 5.83
C PHE A 274 11.33 4.10 5.20
N GLU A 275 12.20 3.32 5.84
CA GLU A 275 13.51 2.98 5.27
C GLU A 275 13.36 2.10 4.02
N LEU A 276 12.49 1.10 4.04
CA LEU A 276 12.20 0.27 2.88
C LEU A 276 11.68 1.11 1.72
N PHE A 277 10.76 2.04 1.99
CA PHE A 277 10.26 2.94 0.96
C PHE A 277 11.39 3.79 0.34
N ARG A 278 12.24 4.39 1.14
CA ARG A 278 13.39 5.17 0.69
C ARG A 278 14.30 4.36 -0.25
N ARG A 279 14.60 3.11 0.13
CA ARG A 279 15.48 2.23 -0.66
C ARG A 279 14.83 1.74 -1.94
N THR A 280 13.58 1.31 -1.89
CA THR A 280 12.83 0.83 -3.07
C THR A 280 12.49 1.97 -4.03
N GLN A 281 12.25 3.18 -3.52
CA GLN A 281 12.12 4.39 -4.33
C GLN A 281 13.37 4.63 -5.18
N SER A 282 14.54 4.58 -4.56
CA SER A 282 15.81 4.74 -5.24
C SER A 282 15.96 3.72 -6.38
N MET A 283 15.65 2.45 -6.10
CA MET A 283 15.73 1.37 -7.10
C MET A 283 14.76 1.60 -8.27
N LEU A 284 13.55 2.04 -7.99
CA LEU A 284 12.55 2.31 -9.04
C LEU A 284 12.97 3.49 -9.92
N LEU A 285 13.52 4.55 -9.34
CA LEU A 285 14.02 5.71 -10.10
C LEU A 285 15.19 5.31 -11.00
N ASP A 286 16.14 4.50 -10.49
CA ASP A 286 17.23 3.96 -11.28
C ASP A 286 16.71 3.09 -12.44
N PHE A 287 15.73 2.25 -12.16
CA PHE A 287 15.10 1.38 -13.17
C PHE A 287 14.41 2.19 -14.28
N LEU A 288 13.73 3.27 -13.93
CA LEU A 288 13.03 4.16 -14.86
C LEU A 288 14.00 5.07 -15.64
N GLY A 289 15.29 5.12 -15.27
CA GLY A 289 16.25 6.07 -15.83
C GLY A 289 15.93 7.53 -15.51
N GLU A 290 15.14 7.76 -14.48
CA GLU A 290 14.80 9.12 -14.03
C GLU A 290 16.02 9.77 -13.36
N PRO A 291 16.30 11.05 -13.65
CA PRO A 291 17.36 11.74 -12.95
C PRO A 291 17.05 11.85 -11.46
N TRP A 292 18.08 11.73 -10.63
CA TRP A 292 17.98 11.83 -9.16
C TRP A 292 17.38 13.16 -8.65
N LEU A 293 17.30 14.17 -9.52
CA LEU A 293 16.57 15.41 -9.29
C LEU A 293 15.14 15.25 -9.80
N VAL A 294 14.27 14.74 -8.96
CA VAL A 294 12.85 14.74 -9.25
C VAL A 294 12.27 16.08 -8.81
N ARG A 295 11.84 16.88 -9.79
CA ARG A 295 11.11 18.12 -9.49
C ARG A 295 9.68 17.77 -9.14
N TYR A 296 9.33 17.90 -7.88
CA TYR A 296 7.94 17.82 -7.45
C TYR A 296 7.33 19.22 -7.49
N SER A 297 6.25 19.37 -8.23
CA SER A 297 5.40 20.53 -8.10
C SER A 297 4.24 20.18 -7.18
N ILE A 298 4.23 20.75 -5.98
CA ILE A 298 3.02 20.76 -5.14
C ILE A 298 2.11 21.81 -5.75
N VAL A 299 0.97 21.39 -6.25
CA VAL A 299 -0.08 22.32 -6.71
C VAL A 299 -0.90 22.69 -5.49
N ASP A 300 -0.59 23.81 -4.87
CA ASP A 300 -1.49 24.43 -3.92
C ASP A 300 -2.70 24.99 -4.66
N LYS A 301 -3.91 24.71 -4.16
CA LYS A 301 -5.19 25.24 -4.68
C LYS A 301 -5.26 26.79 -4.71
N LYS A 302 -4.26 27.50 -4.14
CA LYS A 302 -4.11 28.94 -4.16
C LYS A 302 -3.05 29.46 -5.14
N SER A 303 -2.75 28.72 -6.20
CA SER A 303 -2.03 29.17 -7.39
C SER A 303 -0.54 29.52 -7.26
N LYS A 304 0.17 29.06 -6.28
CA LYS A 304 1.64 29.20 -6.31
C LYS A 304 2.29 27.83 -6.32
N ARG A 305 2.84 27.45 -7.49
CA ARG A 305 3.70 26.28 -7.65
C ARG A 305 5.00 26.54 -6.87
N THR A 306 5.23 25.78 -5.81
CA THR A 306 6.55 25.65 -5.21
C THR A 306 7.18 24.38 -5.74
N SER A 307 8.28 24.49 -6.46
CA SER A 307 9.09 23.34 -6.88
C SER A 307 10.10 23.04 -5.77
N PHE A 308 10.14 21.81 -5.32
CA PHE A 308 11.22 21.32 -4.48
C PHE A 308 12.17 20.49 -5.32
N ASP A 309 13.45 20.84 -5.28
CA ASP A 309 14.53 20.01 -5.81
C ASP A 309 14.90 18.99 -4.71
N TYR A 310 14.50 17.73 -4.90
CA TYR A 310 14.93 16.66 -4.02
C TYR A 310 16.34 16.22 -4.42
N GLN A 311 17.31 16.52 -3.58
CA GLN A 311 18.65 15.95 -3.69
C GLN A 311 18.69 14.62 -2.92
N ARG A 312 19.27 13.60 -3.54
CA ARG A 312 19.54 12.32 -2.86
C ARG A 312 20.23 12.61 -1.52
N PRO A 313 19.67 12.21 -0.39
CA PRO A 313 20.44 12.23 0.86
C PRO A 313 21.68 11.36 0.65
N ALA A 314 22.84 11.88 1.00
CA ALA A 314 24.05 11.07 1.09
C ALA A 314 23.67 9.82 1.92
N THR A 315 23.98 8.63 1.40
CA THR A 315 23.73 7.38 2.13
C THR A 315 24.31 7.56 3.53
N PRO A 316 23.51 7.59 4.59
CA PRO A 316 24.07 7.66 5.92
C PRO A 316 24.95 6.43 6.06
N ALA A 317 26.19 6.62 6.47
CA ALA A 317 27.00 5.52 6.94
C ALA A 317 26.15 4.79 7.99
N LEU A 318 26.04 3.46 7.87
CA LEU A 318 25.42 2.63 8.89
C LEU A 318 25.98 3.10 10.25
N PRO A 319 25.14 3.43 11.25
CA PRO A 319 25.64 3.78 12.54
C PRO A 319 26.48 2.59 13.02
N SER A 320 27.74 2.88 13.32
CA SER A 320 28.60 1.92 14.00
C SER A 320 27.89 1.47 15.26
N THR A 321 27.70 0.19 15.38
CA THR A 321 27.15 -0.50 16.55
C THR A 321 27.95 -0.12 17.78
N GLU A 322 27.47 0.85 18.58
CA GLU A 322 27.79 1.02 19.98
C GLU A 322 26.84 2.05 20.62
N GLU A 323 25.60 1.61 20.90
CA GLU A 323 24.83 2.17 22.01
C GLU A 323 24.09 1.03 22.70
N LYS A 324 24.56 0.76 23.92
CA LYS A 324 23.92 -0.14 24.90
C LYS A 324 22.57 0.44 25.30
N PRO A 325 21.53 -0.40 25.49
CA PRO A 325 20.22 0.08 25.91
C PRO A 325 20.31 0.66 27.32
N SER A 326 19.93 1.92 27.46
CA SER A 326 19.74 2.56 28.75
C SER A 326 18.42 2.11 29.37
N SER A 327 18.53 1.70 30.62
CA SER A 327 17.58 1.50 31.73
C SER A 327 16.08 1.25 31.49
N ALA A 328 15.54 0.42 32.40
CA ALA A 328 14.17 -0.07 32.53
C ALA A 328 13.03 1.00 32.55
N ASP A 329 13.36 2.28 32.67
CA ASP A 329 12.37 3.38 32.73
C ASP A 329 11.75 3.75 31.36
N ASP A 330 12.40 3.40 30.24
CA ASP A 330 11.85 3.65 28.91
C ASP A 330 10.72 2.68 28.53
N ALA A 331 10.66 1.52 29.18
CA ALA A 331 9.59 0.54 28.92
C ALA A 331 8.21 0.99 29.45
N ALA A 332 8.17 1.85 30.45
CA ALA A 332 6.93 2.33 31.04
C ALA A 332 6.32 3.50 30.24
N LYS A 333 7.14 4.33 29.60
CA LYS A 333 6.68 5.42 28.72
C LYS A 333 6.18 4.93 27.36
N GLN A 334 6.62 3.75 26.92
CA GLN A 334 6.12 3.15 25.66
C GLN A 334 4.69 2.64 25.75
N LYS A 335 4.12 2.42 26.95
CA LYS A 335 2.72 1.98 27.11
C LYS A 335 1.67 3.02 26.75
N GLY A 336 2.03 4.31 26.73
CA GLY A 336 1.11 5.40 26.41
C GLY A 336 0.93 5.71 24.92
N ILE A 337 1.81 5.20 24.04
CA ILE A 337 1.80 5.49 22.59
C ILE A 337 1.22 4.32 21.77
N LEU A 338 0.92 3.22 22.40
CA LEU A 338 0.48 1.95 21.79
C LEU A 338 -0.98 1.92 21.32
N VAL A 339 -1.69 3.04 21.28
CA VAL A 339 -3.13 3.09 21.00
C VAL A 339 -3.45 3.49 19.55
N GLY A 340 -2.45 3.77 18.72
CA GLY A 340 -2.65 4.26 17.34
C GLY A 340 -2.35 3.26 16.21
N ALA A 341 -2.16 2.00 16.49
CA ALA A 341 -1.49 1.10 15.57
C ALA A 341 -2.40 0.14 14.83
N GLY A 342 -3.17 0.64 13.94
CA GLY A 342 -3.99 -0.14 13.02
C GLY A 342 -4.25 0.59 11.70
N LEU A 343 -3.60 1.70 11.48
CA LEU A 343 -3.64 2.39 10.19
C LEU A 343 -2.59 1.75 9.28
N ALA A 344 -3.01 0.79 8.47
CA ALA A 344 -2.22 0.40 7.31
C ALA A 344 -2.24 1.57 6.33
N LEU A 345 -1.22 2.42 6.41
CA LEU A 345 -0.97 3.51 5.49
C LEU A 345 0.16 3.07 4.56
N GLY A 346 -0.13 3.00 3.27
CA GLY A 346 0.86 2.77 2.25
C GLY A 346 1.36 4.09 1.67
N LEU A 347 2.66 4.20 1.47
CA LEU A 347 3.28 5.25 0.68
C LEU A 347 3.33 4.81 -0.78
N VAL A 348 2.87 5.62 -1.71
CA VAL A 348 2.83 5.29 -3.15
C VAL A 348 3.85 6.09 -3.92
N LEU A 349 4.58 5.40 -4.77
CA LEU A 349 5.43 5.97 -5.80
C LEU A 349 4.93 5.60 -7.19
N GLY A 350 4.94 6.56 -8.06
CA GLY A 350 4.63 6.40 -9.47
C GLY A 350 3.63 7.43 -9.98
N LYS A 351 3.69 7.78 -11.23
CA LYS A 351 2.77 8.72 -11.90
C LYS A 351 1.32 8.23 -11.95
N VAL A 352 0.82 7.66 -10.83
CA VAL A 352 -0.55 7.10 -10.74
C VAL A 352 -1.59 8.22 -10.70
N LEU A 353 -1.23 9.38 -10.15
CA LEU A 353 -2.17 10.45 -9.86
C LEU A 353 -2.09 11.63 -10.83
N ARG A 354 -1.53 11.46 -12.02
CA ARG A 354 -1.83 12.39 -13.12
C ARG A 354 -3.09 11.88 -13.83
N ILE A 355 -4.22 12.24 -13.25
CA ILE A 355 -5.51 12.28 -13.92
C ILE A 355 -5.61 13.58 -14.69
#